data_95b4001317aeb9b7bcb95f9af44109d0
#
_entry.id   95b4001317aeb9b7bcb95f9af44109d0
#
_cell.length_a   1.000
_cell.length_b   1.000
_cell.length_c   1.000
_cell.angle_alpha   90.00
_cell.angle_beta   90.00
_cell.angle_gamma   90.00
#
_symmetry.space_group_name_H-M   'P 1'
#
loop_
_entity.id
_entity.type
_entity.pdbx_description
1 polymer ?
#
loop_
_entity_poly.entity_id
_entity_poly.type
_entity_poly.pdbx_seq_one_letter_code
_entity_poly.pdbx_strand_id
1 'polypeptide(L)'
;MSMLLNRPLGSVPYFRPMSIVSSYASPEAAQALRRQRRVAIATSCFIAILAVVQVGVILALILLPVFKVEVPPIVAYSAESREEEVLERPEVTPQVKRQPSAPSSAMARVVAANVASPVSVPVPETHTPDPSVEFGDGDDFGEGWGEGSGSGFGGGTSFFGLASRAERIAYVIDYSASMRGQGREELMRKELTRSVDRIAHKTKYALIFFAGPAWVAGDEVDWTKNKATVIGKGRRKYEWESPGSAHQWEQVGRKQPVEWLEATDGQLSKSRKTIKETRLVWGTRWDNPLQMALDMDPPPQVVYFMTDGAARGSDKWAREIGARAKSRGIKINCVAMMQPKAHDDMDDLAKRTGGHFTIVMQGGQRKKVR
;
A
#
# COMPACT_ATOMS: atom_id res chain seq x y z
N MET A 1 -92.49 -13.25 60.58
CA MET A 1 -91.74 -13.06 61.82
C MET A 1 -90.31 -12.75 61.48
N SER A 2 -89.94 -11.54 61.78
CA SER A 2 -88.67 -10.98 62.21
C SER A 2 -87.56 -10.85 61.17
N MET A 3 -87.35 -9.68 60.80
CA MET A 3 -86.39 -8.67 61.30
C MET A 3 -84.98 -8.73 60.67
N LEU A 4 -84.68 -7.65 59.93
CA LEU A 4 -83.51 -6.78 60.07
C LEU A 4 -82.17 -7.36 59.57
N LEU A 5 -81.41 -6.72 58.79
CA LEU A 5 -80.69 -5.49 59.06
C LEU A 5 -80.10 -4.91 57.77
N ASN A 6 -80.43 -3.67 57.59
CA ASN A 6 -79.83 -2.72 56.64
C ASN A 6 -78.38 -2.43 57.10
N ARG A 7 -77.37 -2.64 56.30
CA ARG A 7 -76.03 -2.09 56.53
C ARG A 7 -75.68 -1.19 55.32
N PRO A 8 -75.24 0.01 55.54
CA PRO A 8 -74.85 0.92 54.47
C PRO A 8 -73.43 0.53 53.95
N LEU A 9 -73.35 0.50 52.64
CA LEU A 9 -72.09 0.36 51.92
C LEU A 9 -71.11 1.48 52.29
N GLY A 10 -70.04 1.13 52.98
CA GLY A 10 -68.95 2.04 53.30
C GLY A 10 -68.32 2.63 52.09
N SER A 11 -68.18 3.93 52.11
CA SER A 11 -67.47 4.76 51.13
C SER A 11 -66.02 4.29 50.95
N VAL A 12 -65.69 3.90 49.72
CA VAL A 12 -64.30 3.64 49.31
C VAL A 12 -63.49 4.95 49.45
N PRO A 13 -62.40 4.99 50.17
CA PRO A 13 -61.58 6.19 50.25
C PRO A 13 -60.94 6.47 48.89
N TYR A 14 -61.25 7.62 48.32
CA TYR A 14 -60.55 8.17 47.18
C TYR A 14 -59.08 8.35 47.57
N PHE A 15 -58.20 7.52 46.95
CA PHE A 15 -56.76 7.68 47.06
C PHE A 15 -56.40 8.97 46.25
N ARG A 16 -56.19 10.09 46.97
CA ARG A 16 -55.51 11.24 46.41
C ARG A 16 -54.07 10.84 46.23
N PRO A 17 -53.46 10.96 45.03
CA PRO A 17 -52.02 10.81 44.91
C PRO A 17 -51.36 11.88 45.75
N MET A 18 -50.74 11.51 46.84
CA MET A 18 -49.89 12.37 47.64
C MET A 18 -48.76 12.92 46.76
N SER A 19 -48.84 14.19 46.48
CA SER A 19 -47.70 14.96 45.94
C SER A 19 -46.64 15.13 47.06
N ILE A 20 -45.91 14.04 47.27
CA ILE A 20 -44.76 14.08 48.18
C ILE A 20 -43.56 14.51 47.35
N VAL A 21 -43.41 15.76 47.06
CA VAL A 21 -42.13 16.42 46.76
C VAL A 21 -42.31 17.93 46.58
N SER A 22 -42.67 18.67 47.61
CA SER A 22 -42.58 20.13 47.45
C SER A 22 -42.20 20.91 48.72
N SER A 23 -41.79 20.24 49.81
CA SER A 23 -41.62 20.99 51.07
C SER A 23 -40.20 21.13 51.58
N TYR A 24 -39.17 20.52 50.97
CA TYR A 24 -37.78 20.59 51.49
C TYR A 24 -36.70 20.86 50.43
N ALA A 25 -37.04 21.39 49.29
CA ALA A 25 -36.00 21.82 48.36
C ALA A 25 -35.58 23.25 48.70
N SER A 26 -34.35 23.47 49.08
CA SER A 26 -33.79 24.79 49.17
C SER A 26 -33.98 25.54 47.84
N PRO A 27 -34.17 26.89 47.87
CA PRO A 27 -34.34 27.65 46.64
C PRO A 27 -33.23 27.43 45.63
N GLU A 28 -32.04 27.09 46.07
CA GLU A 28 -30.90 26.74 45.21
C GLU A 28 -31.07 25.38 44.53
N ALA A 29 -31.59 24.36 45.21
CA ALA A 29 -31.89 23.05 44.63
C ALA A 29 -32.98 23.13 43.58
N ALA A 30 -34.00 23.96 43.82
CA ALA A 30 -35.05 24.20 42.82
C ALA A 30 -34.53 24.92 41.56
N GLN A 31 -33.59 25.86 41.70
CA GLN A 31 -32.95 26.51 40.56
C GLN A 31 -32.04 25.56 39.80
N ALA A 32 -31.24 24.72 40.50
CA ALA A 32 -30.41 23.70 39.87
C ALA A 32 -31.24 22.70 39.05
N LEU A 33 -32.38 22.23 39.59
CA LEU A 33 -33.30 21.32 38.89
C LEU A 33 -33.91 21.96 37.64
N ARG A 34 -34.30 23.25 37.73
CA ARG A 34 -34.80 24.01 36.57
C ARG A 34 -33.72 24.16 35.47
N ARG A 35 -32.47 24.42 35.88
CA ARG A 35 -31.34 24.53 34.95
C ARG A 35 -31.06 23.18 34.28
N GLN A 36 -31.03 22.11 35.06
CA GLN A 36 -30.84 20.75 34.53
C GLN A 36 -31.93 20.34 33.54
N ARG A 37 -33.21 20.65 33.88
CA ARG A 37 -34.35 20.39 32.99
C ARG A 37 -34.26 21.17 31.67
N ARG A 38 -33.83 22.44 31.70
CA ARG A 38 -33.63 23.25 30.49
C ARG A 38 -32.52 22.70 29.64
N VAL A 39 -31.41 22.28 30.23
CA VAL A 39 -30.30 21.65 29.48
C VAL A 39 -30.75 20.33 28.90
N ALA A 40 -31.46 19.49 29.63
CA ALA A 40 -31.97 18.21 29.12
C ALA A 40 -32.94 18.40 27.95
N ILE A 41 -33.83 19.40 28.02
CA ILE A 41 -34.74 19.72 26.89
C ILE A 41 -33.94 20.21 25.68
N ALA A 42 -32.98 21.12 25.89
CA ALA A 42 -32.15 21.65 24.80
C ALA A 42 -31.33 20.55 24.11
N THR A 43 -30.72 19.63 24.87
CA THR A 43 -29.98 18.49 24.31
C THR A 43 -30.88 17.52 23.55
N SER A 44 -32.10 17.25 24.07
CA SER A 44 -33.06 16.39 23.36
C SER A 44 -33.53 17.01 22.04
N CYS A 45 -33.80 18.31 22.03
CA CYS A 45 -34.16 19.04 20.80
C CYS A 45 -33.01 19.02 19.80
N PHE A 46 -31.78 19.20 20.26
CA PHE A 46 -30.61 19.17 19.38
C PHE A 46 -30.40 17.79 18.75
N ILE A 47 -30.53 16.72 19.52
CA ILE A 47 -30.44 15.33 19.03
C ILE A 47 -31.56 15.06 18.01
N ALA A 48 -32.78 15.50 18.26
CA ALA A 48 -33.90 15.33 17.33
C ALA A 48 -33.67 16.05 15.99
N ILE A 49 -33.15 17.28 16.02
CA ILE A 49 -32.80 18.03 14.80
C ILE A 49 -31.70 17.30 14.03
N LEU A 50 -30.67 16.83 14.72
CA LEU A 50 -29.56 16.11 14.10
C LEU A 50 -30.01 14.81 13.44
N ALA A 51 -30.92 14.07 14.07
CA ALA A 51 -31.55 12.88 13.50
C ALA A 51 -32.32 13.17 12.21
N VAL A 52 -33.11 14.26 12.19
CA VAL A 52 -33.86 14.67 11.00
C VAL A 52 -32.92 15.07 9.86
N VAL A 53 -31.85 15.82 10.17
CA VAL A 53 -30.84 16.19 9.16
C VAL A 53 -30.14 14.95 8.60
N GLN A 54 -29.83 13.98 9.45
CA GLN A 54 -29.17 12.74 9.01
C GLN A 54 -30.08 11.92 8.08
N VAL A 55 -31.38 11.82 8.39
CA VAL A 55 -32.35 11.17 7.52
C VAL A 55 -32.47 11.91 6.18
N GLY A 56 -32.47 13.25 6.21
CA GLY A 56 -32.48 14.07 4.99
C GLY A 56 -31.27 13.84 4.10
N VAL A 57 -30.08 13.74 4.70
CA VAL A 57 -28.84 13.44 3.95
C VAL A 57 -28.88 12.04 3.33
N ILE A 58 -29.38 11.05 4.07
CA ILE A 58 -29.51 9.68 3.53
C ILE A 58 -30.51 9.66 2.35
N LEU A 59 -31.64 10.33 2.48
CA LEU A 59 -32.62 10.46 1.42
C LEU A 59 -32.06 11.19 0.19
N ALA A 60 -31.30 12.27 0.41
CA ALA A 60 -30.64 12.99 -0.66
C ALA A 60 -29.63 12.11 -1.40
N LEU A 61 -28.84 11.27 -0.70
CA LEU A 61 -27.91 10.33 -1.31
C LEU A 61 -28.61 9.24 -2.12
N ILE A 62 -29.78 8.78 -1.68
CA ILE A 62 -30.58 7.77 -2.41
C ILE A 62 -31.22 8.38 -3.66
N LEU A 63 -31.63 9.65 -3.59
CA LEU A 63 -32.30 10.37 -4.70
C LEU A 63 -31.30 10.99 -5.70
N LEU A 64 -30.00 11.07 -5.36
CA LEU A 64 -28.98 11.51 -6.31
C LEU A 64 -28.96 10.54 -7.50
N PRO A 65 -29.19 11.01 -8.73
CA PRO A 65 -29.08 10.15 -9.89
C PRO A 65 -27.67 9.61 -9.97
N VAL A 66 -27.52 8.29 -9.97
CA VAL A 66 -26.28 7.65 -10.31
C VAL A 66 -25.94 8.09 -11.72
N PHE A 67 -24.95 8.96 -11.88
CA PHE A 67 -24.44 9.31 -13.19
C PHE A 67 -23.94 8.03 -13.84
N LYS A 68 -24.77 7.44 -14.71
CA LYS A 68 -24.30 6.40 -15.62
C LYS A 68 -23.28 7.09 -16.52
N VAL A 69 -22.02 6.80 -16.31
CA VAL A 69 -20.99 7.10 -17.30
C VAL A 69 -21.36 6.27 -18.52
N GLU A 70 -21.95 6.89 -19.53
CA GLU A 70 -22.12 6.26 -20.82
C GLU A 70 -20.72 6.01 -21.37
N VAL A 71 -20.33 4.76 -21.33
CA VAL A 71 -19.12 4.32 -22.04
C VAL A 71 -19.42 4.56 -23.51
N PRO A 72 -18.63 5.40 -24.22
CA PRO A 72 -18.88 5.63 -25.63
C PRO A 72 -18.86 4.28 -26.35
N PRO A 73 -19.84 4.00 -27.23
CA PRO A 73 -19.87 2.74 -27.97
C PRO A 73 -18.58 2.66 -28.79
N ILE A 74 -17.84 1.57 -28.63
CA ILE A 74 -16.73 1.25 -29.52
C ILE A 74 -17.37 0.96 -30.88
N VAL A 75 -17.34 1.94 -31.77
CA VAL A 75 -17.74 1.73 -33.17
C VAL A 75 -16.59 0.96 -33.81
N ALA A 76 -16.70 -0.36 -33.83
CA ALA A 76 -15.87 -1.17 -34.68
C ALA A 76 -16.30 -0.90 -36.12
N TYR A 77 -15.52 -0.14 -36.84
CA TYR A 77 -15.65 -0.09 -38.30
C TYR A 77 -15.20 -1.46 -38.83
N SER A 78 -16.16 -2.30 -39.18
CA SER A 78 -15.91 -3.39 -40.08
C SER A 78 -15.53 -2.73 -41.40
N ALA A 79 -14.25 -2.82 -41.75
CA ALA A 79 -13.87 -2.49 -43.13
C ALA A 79 -14.59 -3.52 -44.03
N GLU A 80 -15.56 -3.07 -44.80
CA GLU A 80 -16.08 -3.87 -45.90
C GLU A 80 -14.87 -4.31 -46.69
N SER A 81 -14.76 -5.64 -46.85
CA SER A 81 -13.73 -6.24 -47.69
C SER A 81 -13.93 -5.70 -49.12
N ARG A 82 -13.12 -4.73 -49.45
CA ARG A 82 -12.94 -4.33 -50.82
C ARG A 82 -12.41 -5.55 -51.51
N GLU A 83 -13.10 -5.97 -52.57
CA GLU A 83 -12.69 -7.06 -53.41
C GLU A 83 -11.18 -7.03 -53.62
N GLU A 84 -10.51 -8.11 -53.28
CA GLU A 84 -9.09 -8.31 -53.55
C GLU A 84 -8.88 -8.23 -55.06
N GLU A 85 -8.49 -7.04 -55.52
CA GLU A 85 -7.79 -6.94 -56.77
C GLU A 85 -6.50 -7.74 -56.59
N VAL A 86 -6.45 -8.88 -57.27
CA VAL A 86 -5.31 -9.79 -57.26
C VAL A 86 -4.14 -9.04 -57.85
N LEU A 87 -3.39 -8.34 -57.01
CA LEU A 87 -2.10 -7.80 -57.35
C LEU A 87 -1.16 -8.99 -57.47
N GLU A 88 -0.85 -9.39 -58.72
CA GLU A 88 0.26 -10.31 -59.00
C GLU A 88 1.48 -9.84 -58.23
N ARG A 89 1.87 -10.63 -57.24
CA ARG A 89 3.12 -10.40 -56.51
C ARG A 89 4.26 -10.55 -57.49
N PRO A 90 5.07 -9.53 -57.77
CA PRO A 90 6.31 -9.76 -58.48
C PRO A 90 7.16 -10.71 -57.64
N GLU A 91 7.61 -11.79 -58.22
CA GLU A 91 8.61 -12.69 -57.63
C GLU A 91 9.88 -11.88 -57.41
N VAL A 92 10.00 -11.32 -56.19
CA VAL A 92 11.27 -10.75 -55.75
C VAL A 92 12.15 -11.93 -55.34
N THR A 93 12.95 -12.39 -56.24
CA THR A 93 14.09 -13.26 -55.90
C THR A 93 15.00 -12.45 -54.95
N PRO A 94 15.15 -12.84 -53.69
CA PRO A 94 16.05 -12.15 -52.79
C PRO A 94 17.50 -12.54 -53.15
N GLN A 95 18.06 -11.93 -54.14
CA GLN A 95 19.53 -11.89 -54.25
C GLN A 95 20.05 -10.94 -53.17
N VAL A 96 20.13 -11.45 -51.95
CA VAL A 96 20.93 -10.80 -50.90
C VAL A 96 22.40 -10.92 -51.35
N LYS A 97 22.87 -9.95 -52.08
CA LYS A 97 24.30 -9.71 -52.23
C LYS A 97 24.83 -9.40 -50.83
N ARG A 98 25.26 -10.43 -50.11
CA ARG A 98 26.04 -10.25 -48.88
C ARG A 98 27.29 -9.50 -49.28
N GLN A 99 27.39 -8.23 -48.88
CA GLN A 99 28.67 -7.58 -48.86
C GLN A 99 29.57 -8.40 -47.95
N PRO A 100 30.78 -8.75 -48.41
CA PRO A 100 31.72 -9.44 -47.54
C PRO A 100 31.93 -8.53 -46.30
N SER A 101 31.55 -9.03 -45.13
CA SER A 101 31.88 -8.38 -43.88
C SER A 101 33.38 -8.21 -43.84
N ALA A 102 33.85 -6.99 -43.62
CA ALA A 102 35.26 -6.76 -43.41
C ALA A 102 35.75 -7.71 -42.30
N PRO A 103 36.87 -8.38 -42.46
CA PRO A 103 37.37 -9.25 -41.42
C PRO A 103 37.55 -8.43 -40.16
N SER A 104 36.94 -8.89 -39.06
CA SER A 104 37.11 -8.24 -37.79
C SER A 104 38.60 -8.27 -37.49
N SER A 105 39.15 -7.13 -37.11
CA SER A 105 40.55 -6.94 -36.73
C SER A 105 40.96 -7.70 -35.47
N ALA A 106 40.12 -8.64 -35.02
CA ALA A 106 40.36 -9.51 -33.87
C ALA A 106 40.96 -10.88 -34.23
N MET A 107 41.28 -11.17 -35.53
CA MET A 107 42.13 -12.29 -35.83
C MET A 107 43.58 -11.93 -35.47
N ALA A 108 43.93 -12.16 -34.24
CA ALA A 108 45.33 -12.24 -33.86
C ALA A 108 46.00 -13.27 -34.70
N ARG A 109 46.92 -12.82 -35.54
CA ARG A 109 47.77 -13.69 -36.36
C ARG A 109 48.68 -14.48 -35.43
N VAL A 110 48.32 -15.73 -35.14
CA VAL A 110 49.19 -16.62 -34.41
C VAL A 110 50.36 -16.94 -35.36
N VAL A 111 51.48 -16.31 -35.17
CA VAL A 111 52.72 -16.71 -35.80
C VAL A 111 53.18 -17.93 -35.04
N ALA A 112 52.92 -19.10 -35.62
CA ALA A 112 53.50 -20.33 -35.09
C ALA A 112 55.01 -20.32 -35.36
N ALA A 113 55.80 -19.99 -34.33
CA ALA A 113 57.23 -20.26 -34.34
C ALA A 113 57.40 -21.77 -34.15
N ASN A 114 57.98 -22.43 -35.17
CA ASN A 114 58.40 -23.82 -35.10
C ASN A 114 59.54 -23.96 -34.05
N VAL A 115 59.14 -24.01 -32.80
CA VAL A 115 60.08 -24.42 -31.72
C VAL A 115 59.51 -25.71 -31.15
N ALA A 116 60.16 -26.81 -31.38
CA ALA A 116 59.82 -28.07 -30.75
C ALA A 116 60.04 -27.94 -29.24
N SER A 117 58.95 -27.70 -28.50
CA SER A 117 58.95 -27.76 -27.04
C SER A 117 58.13 -28.97 -26.61
N PRO A 118 58.67 -29.84 -25.78
CA PRO A 118 57.99 -31.06 -25.33
C PRO A 118 56.92 -30.84 -24.27
N VAL A 119 56.51 -29.62 -24.02
CA VAL A 119 55.46 -29.31 -23.01
C VAL A 119 54.28 -28.68 -23.70
N SER A 120 53.20 -29.45 -23.88
CA SER A 120 51.89 -28.91 -24.28
C SER A 120 51.25 -28.26 -23.06
N VAL A 121 51.09 -26.92 -23.05
CA VAL A 121 50.31 -26.20 -22.08
C VAL A 121 48.84 -26.28 -22.56
N PRO A 122 47.88 -26.81 -21.78
CA PRO A 122 46.52 -26.81 -22.16
C PRO A 122 46.01 -25.36 -22.23
N VAL A 123 45.52 -24.94 -23.37
CA VAL A 123 44.83 -23.66 -23.58
C VAL A 123 43.49 -23.79 -22.89
N PRO A 124 43.10 -22.95 -21.94
CA PRO A 124 41.77 -22.98 -21.39
C PRO A 124 40.78 -22.54 -22.48
N GLU A 125 39.82 -23.40 -22.78
CA GLU A 125 38.68 -23.06 -23.62
C GLU A 125 37.83 -21.96 -22.90
N THR A 126 37.99 -20.72 -23.31
CA THR A 126 37.13 -19.67 -22.91
C THR A 126 35.80 -19.79 -23.68
N HIS A 127 34.82 -20.44 -23.09
CA HIS A 127 33.45 -20.33 -23.57
C HIS A 127 33.00 -18.88 -23.34
N THR A 128 33.06 -18.07 -24.39
CA THR A 128 32.28 -16.82 -24.44
C THR A 128 30.81 -17.23 -24.55
N PRO A 129 29.98 -16.94 -23.54
CA PRO A 129 28.56 -17.19 -23.71
C PRO A 129 28.05 -16.29 -24.84
N ASP A 130 27.41 -16.89 -25.83
CA ASP A 130 26.67 -16.16 -26.86
C ASP A 130 25.70 -15.20 -26.15
N PRO A 131 25.73 -13.90 -26.47
CA PRO A 131 24.70 -13.00 -25.95
C PRO A 131 23.38 -13.49 -26.51
N SER A 132 22.50 -13.96 -25.61
CA SER A 132 21.14 -14.32 -25.99
C SER A 132 20.46 -13.09 -26.60
N VAL A 133 20.12 -13.20 -27.89
CA VAL A 133 19.50 -12.15 -28.71
C VAL A 133 17.99 -11.98 -28.37
N GLU A 134 17.56 -12.55 -27.25
CA GLU A 134 16.20 -12.40 -26.72
C GLU A 134 16.12 -11.39 -25.57
N PHE A 135 16.57 -10.17 -25.83
CA PHE A 135 15.94 -9.03 -25.19
C PHE A 135 14.77 -8.62 -26.08
N GLY A 136 13.65 -9.28 -25.89
CA GLY A 136 12.40 -8.84 -26.48
C GLY A 136 12.12 -7.41 -26.03
N ASP A 137 11.99 -6.55 -27.02
CA ASP A 137 11.39 -5.22 -26.93
C ASP A 137 9.90 -5.41 -26.58
N GLY A 138 9.65 -5.97 -25.40
CA GLY A 138 8.35 -6.43 -24.97
C GLY A 138 7.91 -5.69 -23.73
N ASP A 139 6.87 -4.90 -23.87
CA ASP A 139 5.93 -4.49 -22.82
C ASP A 139 5.33 -5.70 -22.06
N ASP A 140 5.82 -6.90 -22.30
CA ASP A 140 5.40 -8.17 -21.70
C ASP A 140 6.21 -8.53 -20.44
N PHE A 141 6.24 -7.64 -19.46
CA PHE A 141 6.40 -8.07 -18.07
C PHE A 141 5.07 -8.59 -17.49
N GLY A 142 4.15 -8.98 -18.34
CA GLY A 142 2.98 -9.76 -18.02
C GLY A 142 3.36 -11.21 -17.80
N GLU A 143 3.26 -11.70 -16.56
CA GLU A 143 3.24 -13.11 -16.14
C GLU A 143 4.41 -14.04 -16.52
N GLY A 144 5.40 -13.58 -17.25
CA GLY A 144 6.48 -14.40 -17.81
C GLY A 144 7.85 -14.23 -17.18
N TRP A 145 7.97 -14.27 -15.86
CA TRP A 145 9.21 -14.75 -15.26
C TRP A 145 9.12 -16.27 -15.29
N GLY A 146 9.58 -16.84 -16.40
CA GLY A 146 9.73 -18.27 -16.52
C GLY A 146 10.47 -18.83 -15.32
N GLU A 147 10.16 -20.05 -14.93
CA GLU A 147 10.91 -20.87 -13.98
C GLU A 147 12.34 -21.15 -14.50
N GLY A 148 12.96 -20.16 -15.14
CA GLY A 148 14.35 -20.17 -15.49
C GLY A 148 15.18 -20.02 -14.24
N SER A 149 15.69 -21.10 -13.72
CA SER A 149 16.86 -21.19 -12.83
C SER A 149 18.10 -20.59 -13.54
N GLY A 150 17.94 -19.38 -14.08
CA GLY A 150 19.01 -18.64 -14.70
C GLY A 150 19.90 -18.03 -13.63
N SER A 151 21.10 -18.55 -13.46
CA SER A 151 22.18 -17.95 -12.68
C SER A 151 22.69 -16.64 -13.31
N GLY A 152 21.75 -15.73 -13.63
CA GLY A 152 22.08 -14.38 -14.06
C GLY A 152 22.40 -13.50 -12.85
N PHE A 153 23.51 -12.83 -12.88
CA PHE A 153 23.94 -11.78 -11.95
C PHE A 153 22.92 -10.64 -11.90
N GLY A 154 21.84 -10.78 -11.13
CA GLY A 154 20.84 -9.73 -11.02
C GLY A 154 19.84 -10.02 -9.91
N GLY A 155 20.07 -9.44 -8.70
CA GLY A 155 19.07 -9.39 -7.64
C GLY A 155 17.87 -8.58 -8.09
N GLY A 156 16.68 -8.85 -7.53
CA GLY A 156 15.49 -8.08 -7.82
C GLY A 156 14.20 -8.78 -7.45
N THR A 157 13.12 -8.07 -7.65
CA THR A 157 11.74 -8.55 -7.47
C THR A 157 10.76 -7.64 -8.21
N SER A 158 9.48 -7.98 -8.17
CA SER A 158 8.41 -7.11 -8.64
C SER A 158 7.30 -6.97 -7.60
N PHE A 159 6.75 -5.77 -7.48
CA PHE A 159 5.63 -5.47 -6.59
C PHE A 159 4.57 -4.68 -7.37
N PHE A 160 3.32 -5.19 -7.39
CA PHE A 160 2.23 -4.66 -8.22
C PHE A 160 2.63 -4.40 -9.68
N GLY A 161 3.45 -5.29 -10.28
CA GLY A 161 3.91 -5.15 -11.66
C GLY A 161 5.08 -4.16 -11.86
N LEU A 162 5.56 -3.53 -10.80
CA LEU A 162 6.75 -2.68 -10.83
C LEU A 162 7.99 -3.55 -10.58
N ALA A 163 8.63 -3.98 -11.64
CA ALA A 163 9.86 -4.76 -11.56
C ALA A 163 11.05 -3.85 -11.23
N SER A 164 11.95 -4.33 -10.39
CA SER A 164 13.19 -3.63 -10.07
C SER A 164 14.34 -4.62 -9.90
N ARG A 165 15.48 -4.31 -10.50
CA ARG A 165 16.74 -5.03 -10.27
C ARG A 165 17.52 -4.26 -9.22
N ALA A 166 17.70 -4.85 -8.05
CA ALA A 166 18.43 -4.22 -6.96
C ALA A 166 18.90 -5.30 -5.98
N GLU A 167 20.02 -5.04 -5.34
CA GLU A 167 20.57 -5.89 -4.27
C GLU A 167 19.96 -5.58 -2.91
N ARG A 168 19.44 -4.36 -2.74
CA ARG A 168 18.84 -3.87 -1.48
C ARG A 168 17.50 -3.21 -1.75
N ILE A 169 16.45 -3.83 -1.25
CA ILE A 169 15.07 -3.43 -1.48
C ILE A 169 14.36 -3.23 -0.14
N ALA A 170 13.75 -2.07 0.06
CA ALA A 170 12.91 -1.82 1.23
C ALA A 170 11.44 -1.75 0.82
N TYR A 171 10.58 -2.43 1.57
CA TYR A 171 9.13 -2.32 1.44
C TYR A 171 8.61 -1.45 2.57
N VAL A 172 7.88 -0.41 2.22
CA VAL A 172 7.20 0.52 3.13
C VAL A 172 5.71 0.40 2.86
N ILE A 173 5.02 -0.36 3.70
CA ILE A 173 3.67 -0.85 3.44
C ILE A 173 2.69 -0.36 4.48
N ASP A 174 1.59 0.20 4.02
CA ASP A 174 0.49 0.71 4.84
C ASP A 174 -0.31 -0.43 5.49
N TYR A 175 -0.27 -0.48 6.81
CA TYR A 175 -1.08 -1.36 7.66
C TYR A 175 -2.08 -0.55 8.49
N SER A 176 -2.55 0.57 7.94
CA SER A 176 -3.57 1.37 8.60
C SER A 176 -4.96 0.71 8.54
N ALA A 177 -5.81 1.09 9.49
CA ALA A 177 -7.16 0.53 9.59
C ALA A 177 -8.05 0.80 8.37
N SER A 178 -7.74 1.83 7.56
CA SER A 178 -8.42 2.12 6.28
C SER A 178 -8.26 1.00 5.26
N MET A 179 -7.18 0.24 5.33
CA MET A 179 -6.91 -0.89 4.43
C MET A 179 -7.96 -2.02 4.50
N ARG A 180 -8.81 -2.07 5.54
CA ARG A 180 -9.90 -3.08 5.65
C ARG A 180 -10.94 -2.96 4.56
N GLY A 181 -11.11 -1.75 3.98
CA GLY A 181 -12.17 -1.50 3.02
C GLY A 181 -11.85 -2.03 1.62
N GLN A 182 -12.88 -2.41 0.86
CA GLN A 182 -12.80 -2.71 -0.57
C GLN A 182 -11.83 -3.82 -0.98
N GLY A 183 -11.48 -4.74 -0.05
CA GLY A 183 -10.53 -5.83 -0.32
C GLY A 183 -9.06 -5.40 -0.39
N ARG A 184 -8.73 -4.15 0.03
CA ARG A 184 -7.36 -3.62 -0.02
C ARG A 184 -6.38 -4.44 0.82
N GLU A 185 -6.78 -4.81 2.03
CA GLU A 185 -5.96 -5.61 2.94
C GLU A 185 -5.58 -6.96 2.31
N GLU A 186 -6.56 -7.69 1.77
CA GLU A 186 -6.33 -8.98 1.14
C GLU A 186 -5.41 -8.87 -0.07
N LEU A 187 -5.69 -7.89 -0.93
CA LEU A 187 -4.88 -7.63 -2.13
C LEU A 187 -3.44 -7.24 -1.77
N MET A 188 -3.26 -6.35 -0.79
CA MET A 188 -1.95 -5.95 -0.29
C MET A 188 -1.16 -7.16 0.22
N ARG A 189 -1.76 -7.98 1.11
CA ARG A 189 -1.10 -9.15 1.69
C ARG A 189 -0.73 -10.18 0.62
N LYS A 190 -1.61 -10.42 -0.35
CA LYS A 190 -1.37 -11.33 -1.47
C LYS A 190 -0.19 -10.87 -2.33
N GLU A 191 -0.19 -9.60 -2.76
CA GLU A 191 0.86 -9.07 -3.61
C GLU A 191 2.20 -8.91 -2.88
N LEU A 192 2.17 -8.50 -1.60
CA LEU A 192 3.39 -8.41 -0.80
C LEU A 192 4.01 -9.80 -0.58
N THR A 193 3.19 -10.80 -0.26
CA THR A 193 3.66 -12.19 -0.14
C THR A 193 4.27 -12.67 -1.47
N ARG A 194 3.57 -12.44 -2.60
CA ARG A 194 4.05 -12.80 -3.93
C ARG A 194 5.38 -12.11 -4.28
N SER A 195 5.50 -10.83 -3.93
CA SER A 195 6.72 -10.06 -4.18
C SER A 195 7.89 -10.58 -3.35
N VAL A 196 7.66 -10.88 -2.06
CA VAL A 196 8.66 -11.43 -1.14
C VAL A 196 9.12 -12.81 -1.61
N ASP A 197 8.21 -13.68 -2.06
CA ASP A 197 8.54 -15.03 -2.58
C ASP A 197 9.40 -14.99 -3.84
N ARG A 198 9.34 -13.90 -4.59
CA ARG A 198 10.10 -13.71 -5.83
C ARG A 198 11.41 -12.94 -5.64
N ILE A 199 11.77 -12.62 -4.42
CA ILE A 199 13.05 -11.96 -4.16
C ILE A 199 14.19 -12.92 -4.55
N ALA A 200 15.05 -12.46 -5.45
CA ALA A 200 16.18 -13.25 -5.90
C ALA A 200 17.15 -13.54 -4.75
N HIS A 201 17.73 -14.75 -4.74
CA HIS A 201 18.79 -15.10 -3.81
C HIS A 201 19.91 -14.05 -3.86
N LYS A 202 20.52 -13.73 -2.71
CA LYS A 202 21.51 -12.66 -2.51
C LYS A 202 20.94 -11.23 -2.45
N THR A 203 19.65 -11.03 -2.70
CA THR A 203 19.02 -9.73 -2.47
C THR A 203 18.75 -9.55 -0.97
N LYS A 204 19.17 -8.43 -0.43
CA LYS A 204 18.81 -8.01 0.92
C LYS A 204 17.52 -7.22 0.86
N TYR A 205 16.62 -7.48 1.79
CA TYR A 205 15.36 -6.75 1.84
C TYR A 205 15.00 -6.33 3.25
N ALA A 206 14.11 -5.34 3.36
CA ALA A 206 13.55 -4.91 4.62
C ALA A 206 12.05 -4.74 4.48
N LEU A 207 11.31 -5.06 5.53
CA LEU A 207 9.86 -4.87 5.60
C LEU A 207 9.58 -3.86 6.72
N ILE A 208 9.08 -2.70 6.35
CA ILE A 208 8.67 -1.62 7.26
C ILE A 208 7.18 -1.45 7.10
N PHE A 209 6.44 -1.67 8.17
CA PHE A 209 5.01 -1.46 8.21
C PHE A 209 4.70 -0.14 8.89
N PHE A 210 3.62 0.48 8.49
CA PHE A 210 3.21 1.72 9.10
C PHE A 210 1.69 1.89 9.13
N ALA A 211 1.30 2.74 10.03
CA ALA A 211 -0.02 3.34 10.15
C ALA A 211 0.18 4.75 10.71
N GLY A 212 -0.35 5.09 11.87
CA GLY A 212 0.11 6.24 12.64
C GLY A 212 1.58 6.09 13.03
N PRO A 213 1.95 5.09 13.85
CA PRO A 213 3.33 4.69 14.09
C PRO A 213 3.92 3.94 12.89
N ALA A 214 5.26 3.81 12.87
CA ALA A 214 5.98 2.96 11.93
C ALA A 214 6.82 1.92 12.70
N TRP A 215 6.95 0.70 12.15
CA TRP A 215 7.68 -0.38 12.81
C TRP A 215 8.30 -1.37 11.82
N VAL A 216 9.26 -2.14 12.29
CA VAL A 216 9.83 -3.25 11.52
C VAL A 216 8.86 -4.43 11.55
N ALA A 217 8.61 -5.06 10.41
CA ALA A 217 7.69 -6.19 10.30
C ALA A 217 8.08 -7.33 11.25
N GLY A 218 7.11 -7.81 12.02
CA GLY A 218 7.30 -8.85 13.04
C GLY A 218 7.38 -8.32 14.46
N ASP A 219 7.50 -7.01 14.64
CA ASP A 219 7.42 -6.38 15.95
C ASP A 219 5.97 -6.28 16.42
N GLU A 220 5.79 -6.35 17.72
CA GLU A 220 4.48 -6.21 18.35
C GLU A 220 4.15 -4.73 18.53
N VAL A 221 2.93 -4.33 18.19
CA VAL A 221 2.46 -2.95 18.32
C VAL A 221 1.27 -2.91 19.25
N ASP A 222 1.45 -2.27 20.39
CA ASP A 222 0.37 -1.89 21.30
C ASP A 222 0.02 -0.42 21.07
N TRP A 223 -1.25 -0.09 20.89
CA TRP A 223 -1.64 1.26 20.48
C TRP A 223 -3.01 1.71 21.01
N THR A 224 -3.09 3.01 21.20
CA THR A 224 -4.29 3.79 21.47
C THR A 224 -4.39 4.92 20.43
N LYS A 225 -5.39 5.79 20.54
CA LYS A 225 -5.50 6.96 19.65
C LYS A 225 -4.36 7.96 19.81
N ASN A 226 -3.71 7.99 20.97
CA ASN A 226 -2.73 9.03 21.32
C ASN A 226 -1.32 8.47 21.49
N LYS A 227 -1.20 7.18 21.74
CA LYS A 227 0.10 6.56 22.03
C LYS A 227 0.19 5.19 21.37
N ALA A 228 1.41 4.85 20.94
CA ALA A 228 1.71 3.50 20.53
C ALA A 228 3.11 3.12 21.04
N THR A 229 3.25 1.85 21.42
CA THR A 229 4.52 1.26 21.82
C THR A 229 4.83 0.11 20.87
N VAL A 230 5.94 0.21 20.16
CA VAL A 230 6.47 -0.86 19.32
C VAL A 230 7.48 -1.64 20.15
N ILE A 231 7.28 -2.95 20.28
CA ILE A 231 8.16 -3.86 20.99
C ILE A 231 8.98 -4.64 19.96
N GLY A 232 10.20 -4.21 19.75
CA GLY A 232 11.10 -4.79 18.75
C GLY A 232 12.02 -5.86 19.31
N LYS A 233 13.00 -6.23 18.53
CA LYS A 233 14.01 -7.27 18.83
C LYS A 233 14.67 -7.03 20.19
N GLY A 234 14.73 -8.08 21.00
CA GLY A 234 15.27 -8.00 22.36
C GLY A 234 14.36 -7.23 23.34
N ARG A 235 13.08 -7.17 23.06
CA ARG A 235 12.04 -6.46 23.86
C ARG A 235 12.32 -4.96 24.05
N ARG A 236 13.06 -4.36 23.12
CA ARG A 236 13.29 -2.91 23.10
C ARG A 236 12.00 -2.19 22.73
N LYS A 237 11.66 -1.15 23.49
CA LYS A 237 10.47 -0.35 23.28
C LYS A 237 10.80 0.92 22.49
N TYR A 238 9.94 1.24 21.54
CA TYR A 238 9.98 2.47 20.74
C TYR A 238 8.61 3.14 20.86
N GLU A 239 8.61 4.36 21.31
CA GLU A 239 7.37 5.04 21.68
C GLU A 239 6.97 6.04 20.59
N TRP A 240 5.67 6.15 20.39
CA TRP A 240 5.04 7.03 19.44
C TRP A 240 3.90 7.77 20.11
N GLU A 241 3.78 9.06 19.84
CA GLU A 241 2.72 9.91 20.38
C GLU A 241 1.99 10.66 19.28
N SER A 242 0.72 10.93 19.54
CA SER A 242 -0.14 11.74 18.68
C SER A 242 -1.04 12.61 19.53
N PRO A 243 -1.31 13.86 19.16
CA PRO A 243 -2.28 14.71 19.84
C PRO A 243 -3.75 14.27 19.64
N GLY A 244 -3.97 13.02 19.20
CA GLY A 244 -5.29 12.46 18.88
C GLY A 244 -5.69 12.56 17.41
N SER A 245 -4.78 12.99 16.55
CA SER A 245 -4.96 13.05 15.10
C SER A 245 -4.41 11.79 14.42
N ALA A 246 -5.15 11.23 13.46
CA ALA A 246 -4.71 10.09 12.68
C ALA A 246 -3.41 10.35 11.88
N HIS A 247 -3.07 11.62 11.63
CA HIS A 247 -1.98 12.02 10.74
C HIS A 247 -0.82 12.74 11.46
N GLN A 248 -0.88 12.85 12.78
CA GLN A 248 0.12 13.61 13.56
C GLN A 248 0.82 12.70 14.58
N TRP A 249 1.45 11.66 14.06
CA TRP A 249 2.22 10.73 14.87
C TRP A 249 3.70 11.07 14.84
N GLU A 250 4.32 11.14 16.00
CA GLU A 250 5.74 11.42 16.13
C GLU A 250 6.42 10.37 17.00
N GLN A 251 7.61 9.99 16.60
CA GLN A 251 8.42 9.08 17.38
C GLN A 251 9.04 9.83 18.56
N VAL A 252 8.88 9.30 19.77
CA VAL A 252 9.44 9.87 20.99
C VAL A 252 10.69 9.09 21.39
N GLY A 253 11.76 9.82 21.69
CA GLY A 253 12.99 9.23 22.18
C GLY A 253 13.80 8.51 21.09
N ARG A 254 14.16 7.24 21.34
CA ARG A 254 15.08 6.48 20.49
C ARG A 254 14.42 6.03 19.18
N LYS A 255 15.09 6.28 18.07
CA LYS A 255 14.70 5.76 16.76
C LYS A 255 14.92 4.26 16.67
N GLN A 256 13.96 3.57 16.02
CA GLN A 256 14.07 2.16 15.74
C GLN A 256 15.01 1.91 14.55
N PRO A 257 16.08 1.12 14.68
CA PRO A 257 16.91 0.72 13.55
C PRO A 257 16.21 -0.35 12.72
N VAL A 258 16.42 -0.31 11.40
CA VAL A 258 15.95 -1.33 10.47
C VAL A 258 17.13 -2.15 10.01
N GLU A 259 17.08 -3.45 10.25
CA GLU A 259 18.12 -4.39 9.82
C GLU A 259 17.76 -5.00 8.46
N TRP A 260 18.79 -5.30 7.65
CA TRP A 260 18.61 -6.03 6.40
C TRP A 260 18.32 -7.51 6.66
N LEU A 261 17.36 -8.06 5.95
CA LEU A 261 17.04 -9.48 5.89
C LEU A 261 17.66 -10.08 4.62
N GLU A 262 18.17 -11.28 4.72
CA GLU A 262 18.66 -12.04 3.57
C GLU A 262 17.52 -12.92 3.00
N ALA A 263 17.44 -12.99 1.67
CA ALA A 263 16.42 -13.78 0.98
C ALA A 263 16.74 -15.27 1.01
N THR A 264 16.73 -15.86 2.21
CA THR A 264 16.82 -17.31 2.43
C THR A 264 15.41 -17.90 2.58
N ASP A 265 15.20 -19.16 2.21
CA ASP A 265 13.88 -19.82 2.30
C ASP A 265 13.28 -19.73 3.70
N GLY A 266 14.08 -19.92 4.74
CA GLY A 266 13.64 -19.80 6.13
C GLY A 266 13.20 -18.38 6.48
N GLN A 267 13.92 -17.36 6.02
CA GLN A 267 13.58 -15.95 6.26
C GLN A 267 12.36 -15.52 5.44
N LEU A 268 12.26 -15.94 4.17
CA LEU A 268 11.08 -15.69 3.33
C LEU A 268 9.83 -16.32 3.95
N SER A 269 9.93 -17.54 4.49
CA SER A 269 8.83 -18.20 5.18
C SER A 269 8.37 -17.44 6.43
N LYS A 270 9.31 -16.93 7.24
CA LYS A 270 9.00 -16.05 8.38
C LYS A 270 8.31 -14.77 7.94
N SER A 271 8.82 -14.13 6.89
CA SER A 271 8.22 -12.90 6.35
C SER A 271 6.79 -13.11 5.85
N ARG A 272 6.50 -14.24 5.17
CA ARG A 272 5.12 -14.60 4.77
C ARG A 272 4.18 -14.71 5.96
N LYS A 273 4.63 -15.38 7.02
CA LYS A 273 3.85 -15.51 8.26
C LYS A 273 3.58 -14.14 8.87
N THR A 274 4.59 -13.31 9.00
CA THR A 274 4.49 -11.94 9.51
C THR A 274 3.51 -11.10 8.70
N ILE A 275 3.59 -11.12 7.36
CA ILE A 275 2.67 -10.40 6.48
C ILE A 275 1.21 -10.79 6.74
N LYS A 276 0.95 -12.09 6.97
CA LYS A 276 -0.41 -12.60 7.23
C LYS A 276 -0.93 -12.27 8.63
N GLU A 277 -0.07 -12.30 9.64
CA GLU A 277 -0.47 -12.21 11.05
C GLU A 277 -0.48 -10.79 11.60
N THR A 278 0.25 -9.86 10.98
CA THR A 278 0.31 -8.46 11.44
C THR A 278 -1.07 -7.81 11.39
N ARG A 279 -1.48 -7.21 12.50
CA ARG A 279 -2.78 -6.52 12.63
C ARG A 279 -2.72 -5.12 12.06
N LEU A 280 -3.85 -4.63 11.57
CA LEU A 280 -3.99 -3.24 11.14
C LEU A 280 -4.06 -2.32 12.37
N VAL A 281 -3.40 -1.18 12.28
CA VAL A 281 -3.24 -0.19 13.35
C VAL A 281 -3.93 1.13 12.97
N TRP A 282 -4.27 1.97 13.94
CA TRP A 282 -4.93 3.24 13.67
C TRP A 282 -3.97 4.34 13.25
N GLY A 283 -4.43 5.22 12.36
CA GLY A 283 -3.70 6.38 11.85
C GLY A 283 -3.02 6.12 10.51
N THR A 284 -2.51 7.18 9.87
CA THR A 284 -1.74 7.10 8.62
C THR A 284 -0.77 8.27 8.56
N ARG A 285 0.51 7.99 8.69
CA ARG A 285 1.60 8.95 8.52
C ARG A 285 2.79 8.29 7.85
N TRP A 286 3.09 8.65 6.62
CA TRP A 286 4.03 7.91 5.78
C TRP A 286 5.43 8.56 5.61
N ASP A 287 5.67 9.76 6.10
CA ASP A 287 7.02 10.34 6.17
C ASP A 287 7.94 9.56 7.11
N ASN A 288 7.46 9.18 8.29
CA ASN A 288 8.22 8.43 9.28
C ASN A 288 8.78 7.10 8.75
N PRO A 289 7.98 6.19 8.15
CA PRO A 289 8.48 4.93 7.64
C PRO A 289 9.42 5.09 6.45
N LEU A 290 9.19 6.09 5.60
CA LEU A 290 10.10 6.43 4.51
C LEU A 290 11.44 6.94 5.05
N GLN A 291 11.44 7.77 6.10
CA GLN A 291 12.68 8.17 6.76
C GLN A 291 13.40 6.97 7.38
N MET A 292 12.69 6.03 8.02
CA MET A 292 13.28 4.80 8.54
C MET A 292 13.99 4.00 7.43
N ALA A 293 13.36 3.89 6.25
CA ALA A 293 13.96 3.24 5.10
C ALA A 293 15.21 3.99 4.60
N LEU A 294 15.13 5.32 4.52
CA LEU A 294 16.27 6.14 4.08
C LEU A 294 17.42 6.17 5.11
N ASP A 295 17.16 5.94 6.37
CA ASP A 295 18.17 5.92 7.45
C ASP A 295 18.93 4.57 7.54
N MET A 296 18.54 3.56 6.77
CA MET A 296 19.23 2.26 6.73
C MET A 296 20.67 2.40 6.24
N ASP A 297 21.55 1.56 6.77
CA ASP A 297 22.96 1.46 6.39
C ASP A 297 23.36 0.02 6.05
N PRO A 298 23.83 -0.26 4.81
CA PRO A 298 23.83 0.65 3.66
C PRO A 298 22.38 0.99 3.21
N PRO A 299 22.16 2.13 2.53
CA PRO A 299 20.82 2.56 2.14
C PRO A 299 20.20 1.62 1.09
N PRO A 300 18.86 1.54 0.97
CA PRO A 300 18.20 0.80 -0.10
C PRO A 300 18.52 1.42 -1.46
N GLN A 301 18.54 0.61 -2.49
CA GLN A 301 18.60 1.08 -3.88
C GLN A 301 17.20 1.36 -4.41
N VAL A 302 16.22 0.55 -3.96
CA VAL A 302 14.83 0.69 -4.33
C VAL A 302 13.94 0.60 -3.08
N VAL A 303 12.96 1.48 -3.01
CA VAL A 303 11.89 1.45 -2.02
C VAL A 303 10.56 1.21 -2.75
N TYR A 304 9.81 0.21 -2.35
CA TYR A 304 8.42 0.06 -2.72
C TYR A 304 7.56 0.67 -1.62
N PHE A 305 6.89 1.76 -1.94
CA PHE A 305 6.01 2.47 -1.04
C PHE A 305 4.55 2.28 -1.46
N MET A 306 3.71 1.79 -0.55
CA MET A 306 2.29 1.55 -0.81
C MET A 306 1.42 2.13 0.30
N THR A 307 0.37 2.87 -0.10
CA THR A 307 -0.66 3.38 0.81
C THR A 307 -2.01 3.50 0.10
N ASP A 308 -3.10 3.53 0.87
CA ASP A 308 -4.45 3.83 0.38
C ASP A 308 -4.88 5.27 0.66
N GLY A 309 -4.09 6.06 1.35
CA GLY A 309 -4.50 7.36 1.81
C GLY A 309 -3.46 8.46 1.73
N ALA A 310 -3.95 9.68 1.47
CA ALA A 310 -3.21 10.89 1.73
C ALA A 310 -3.26 11.24 3.21
N ALA A 311 -2.17 11.72 3.75
CA ALA A 311 -2.13 12.33 5.05
C ALA A 311 -1.97 13.86 4.92
N ARG A 312 -2.40 14.60 5.94
CA ARG A 312 -2.21 16.05 5.95
C ARG A 312 -0.72 16.37 5.90
N GLY A 313 -0.27 17.14 4.91
CA GLY A 313 1.13 17.49 4.70
C GLY A 313 1.92 16.54 3.80
N SER A 314 1.23 15.61 3.13
CA SER A 314 1.85 14.65 2.21
C SER A 314 2.62 15.31 1.06
N ASP A 315 2.17 16.46 0.58
CA ASP A 315 2.87 17.30 -0.41
C ASP A 315 4.25 17.76 0.06
N LYS A 316 4.36 18.18 1.32
CA LYS A 316 5.62 18.55 1.95
C LYS A 316 6.55 17.35 2.09
N TRP A 317 6.01 16.22 2.56
CA TRP A 317 6.78 15.00 2.73
C TRP A 317 7.29 14.46 1.39
N ALA A 318 6.46 14.49 0.34
CA ALA A 318 6.89 14.08 -1.01
C ALA A 318 8.10 14.88 -1.49
N ARG A 319 8.12 16.19 -1.24
CA ARG A 319 9.27 17.04 -1.58
C ARG A 319 10.51 16.73 -0.73
N GLU A 320 10.37 16.67 0.59
CA GLU A 320 11.51 16.46 1.52
C GLU A 320 12.12 15.06 1.37
N ILE A 321 11.29 14.04 1.39
CA ILE A 321 11.71 12.64 1.22
C ILE A 321 12.27 12.43 -0.20
N GLY A 322 11.60 12.97 -1.21
CA GLY A 322 12.05 12.88 -2.61
C GLY A 322 13.42 13.50 -2.83
N ALA A 323 13.67 14.67 -2.27
CA ALA A 323 14.98 15.33 -2.34
C ALA A 323 16.07 14.50 -1.64
N ARG A 324 15.78 13.99 -0.45
CA ARG A 324 16.70 13.15 0.32
C ARG A 324 16.98 11.81 -0.36
N ALA A 325 15.97 11.14 -0.90
CA ALA A 325 16.12 9.90 -1.64
C ALA A 325 16.95 10.11 -2.92
N LYS A 326 16.65 11.17 -3.67
CA LYS A 326 17.39 11.53 -4.89
C LYS A 326 18.88 11.78 -4.61
N SER A 327 19.22 12.51 -3.54
CA SER A 327 20.61 12.79 -3.18
C SER A 327 21.42 11.52 -2.83
N ARG A 328 20.73 10.43 -2.45
CA ARG A 328 21.31 9.12 -2.13
C ARG A 328 21.20 8.10 -3.27
N GLY A 329 20.66 8.48 -4.41
CA GLY A 329 20.44 7.60 -5.56
C GLY A 329 19.36 6.52 -5.31
N ILE A 330 18.45 6.75 -4.36
CA ILE A 330 17.39 5.80 -3.99
C ILE A 330 16.17 6.05 -4.87
N LYS A 331 15.68 5.00 -5.55
CA LYS A 331 14.43 5.05 -6.33
C LYS A 331 13.25 4.66 -5.44
N ILE A 332 12.17 5.44 -5.47
CA ILE A 332 10.94 5.13 -4.74
C ILE A 332 9.84 4.82 -5.75
N ASN A 333 9.43 3.56 -5.79
CA ASN A 333 8.29 3.11 -6.58
C ASN A 333 7.02 3.20 -5.71
N CYS A 334 6.04 3.94 -6.18
CA CYS A 334 4.83 4.23 -5.44
C CYS A 334 3.64 3.43 -5.96
N VAL A 335 2.85 2.87 -5.05
CA VAL A 335 1.61 2.13 -5.33
C VAL A 335 0.46 2.74 -4.54
N ALA A 336 -0.48 3.38 -5.22
CA ALA A 336 -1.69 3.92 -4.61
C ALA A 336 -2.84 2.91 -4.66
N MET A 337 -3.44 2.62 -3.51
CA MET A 337 -4.53 1.65 -3.39
C MET A 337 -5.89 2.33 -3.41
N MET A 338 -6.55 2.35 -4.57
CA MET A 338 -7.98 2.69 -4.76
C MET A 338 -8.43 4.10 -4.35
N GLN A 339 -7.63 4.89 -3.66
CA GLN A 339 -7.99 6.22 -3.17
C GLN A 339 -7.28 7.33 -3.96
N PRO A 340 -8.02 8.21 -4.65
CA PRO A 340 -7.39 9.23 -5.49
C PRO A 340 -6.66 10.33 -4.72
N LYS A 341 -6.96 10.53 -3.44
CA LYS A 341 -6.42 11.65 -2.65
C LYS A 341 -4.89 11.67 -2.48
N ALA A 342 -4.23 10.52 -2.60
CA ALA A 342 -2.79 10.40 -2.45
C ALA A 342 -2.04 10.41 -3.80
N HIS A 343 -2.75 10.41 -4.93
CA HIS A 343 -2.15 10.17 -6.24
C HIS A 343 -1.11 11.21 -6.62
N ASP A 344 -1.43 12.49 -6.46
CA ASP A 344 -0.54 13.58 -6.89
C ASP A 344 0.76 13.60 -6.09
N ASP A 345 0.68 13.44 -4.77
CA ASP A 345 1.85 13.44 -3.89
C ASP A 345 2.73 12.20 -4.11
N MET A 346 2.11 11.04 -4.38
CA MET A 346 2.84 9.81 -4.66
C MET A 346 3.48 9.82 -6.06
N ASP A 347 2.83 10.41 -7.06
CA ASP A 347 3.42 10.61 -8.39
C ASP A 347 4.59 11.60 -8.31
N ASP A 348 4.44 12.71 -7.57
CA ASP A 348 5.53 13.67 -7.35
C ASP A 348 6.74 13.01 -6.66
N LEU A 349 6.50 12.19 -5.64
CA LEU A 349 7.55 11.43 -4.95
C LEU A 349 8.27 10.47 -5.91
N ALA A 350 7.53 9.67 -6.67
CA ALA A 350 8.08 8.75 -7.65
C ALA A 350 8.89 9.50 -8.73
N LYS A 351 8.33 10.59 -9.26
CA LYS A 351 8.98 11.43 -10.27
C LYS A 351 10.32 12.00 -9.80
N ARG A 352 10.37 12.54 -8.57
CA ARG A 352 11.58 13.15 -7.99
C ARG A 352 12.71 12.14 -7.83
N THR A 353 12.37 10.89 -7.57
CA THR A 353 13.35 9.83 -7.28
C THR A 353 13.67 8.95 -8.49
N GLY A 354 13.05 9.20 -9.65
CA GLY A 354 13.20 8.36 -10.84
C GLY A 354 12.57 6.97 -10.69
N GLY A 355 11.59 6.85 -9.79
CA GLY A 355 10.78 5.66 -9.61
C GLY A 355 9.55 5.65 -10.49
N HIS A 356 8.71 4.64 -10.30
CA HIS A 356 7.45 4.43 -11.01
C HIS A 356 6.25 4.67 -10.10
N PHE A 357 5.13 5.04 -10.70
CA PHE A 357 3.86 5.19 -10.00
C PHE A 357 2.77 4.34 -10.64
N THR A 358 2.11 3.53 -9.83
CA THR A 358 1.01 2.65 -10.23
C THR A 358 -0.19 2.88 -9.34
N ILE A 359 -1.36 2.97 -9.96
CA ILE A 359 -2.65 3.01 -9.27
C ILE A 359 -3.27 1.62 -9.36
N VAL A 360 -3.66 1.08 -8.20
CA VAL A 360 -4.38 -0.18 -8.10
C VAL A 360 -5.86 0.13 -7.88
N MET A 361 -6.70 -0.34 -8.78
CA MET A 361 -8.16 -0.18 -8.73
C MET A 361 -8.81 -1.35 -7.99
N GLN A 362 -10.10 -1.21 -7.69
CA GLN A 362 -10.90 -2.29 -7.11
C GLN A 362 -10.84 -3.52 -8.04
N GLY A 363 -10.69 -4.72 -7.42
CA GLY A 363 -10.47 -5.96 -8.18
C GLY A 363 -9.01 -6.21 -8.59
N GLY A 364 -8.06 -5.32 -8.20
CA GLY A 364 -6.63 -5.53 -8.43
C GLY A 364 -6.14 -5.12 -9.82
N GLN A 365 -6.99 -4.51 -10.65
CA GLN A 365 -6.55 -3.94 -11.92
C GLN A 365 -5.53 -2.83 -11.67
N ARG A 366 -4.50 -2.79 -12.49
CA ARG A 366 -3.37 -1.87 -12.35
C ARG A 366 -3.35 -0.85 -13.47
N LYS A 367 -3.21 0.41 -13.14
CA LYS A 367 -2.97 1.49 -14.10
C LYS A 367 -1.59 2.06 -13.83
N LYS A 368 -0.64 1.73 -14.69
CA LYS A 368 0.68 2.38 -14.66
C LYS A 368 0.51 3.82 -15.11
N VAL A 369 0.97 4.76 -14.33
CA VAL A 369 0.91 6.20 -14.63
C VAL A 369 2.26 6.67 -15.15
N ARG A 370 3.33 6.07 -14.62
CA ARG A 370 4.72 6.40 -14.98
C ARG A 370 5.59 5.15 -14.95
#